data_b91ebd629197be08e9f6c604a5bd4d5f
#
_entry.id   b91ebd629197be08e9f6c604a5bd4d5f
#
_cell.length_a   1.000
_cell.length_b   1.000
_cell.length_c   1.000
_cell.angle_alpha   90.00
_cell.angle_beta   90.00
_cell.angle_gamma   90.00
#
_symmetry.space_group_name_H-M   'P 1'
#
loop_
_entity.id
_entity.type
_entity.pdbx_description
1 polymer ?
#
loop_
_entity_poly.entity_id
_entity_poly.type
_entity_poly.pdbx_seq_one_letter_code
_entity_poly.pdbx_strand_id
1 'polypeptide(L)'
;MGKFKSHIFLCFFGTGVLTNLNQPIFKIVEDLSYTNSGNHRHKLDLFLPEGRTKKNDLPLVVWIHGGAWQSGNKKSGRNSHRLPRVLKTGRYVGASIHYRLSDEVKWPAQIYDCKAAIRWLRGNAEKYGIDPLKIAVWGSSAGGHLASMLGVSSLNKELEGSLGSFSNISSTVQAVINYYGPSAFLKMDDFPSKIEHHSA
;
A
#
# COMPACT_ATOMS: atom_id res chain seq x y z
N MET A 1 -25.79 42.89 48.95
CA MET A 1 -26.20 41.47 48.71
C MET A 1 -27.02 41.42 47.41
N GLY A 2 -26.34 41.23 46.29
CA GLY A 2 -26.96 41.20 44.95
C GLY A 2 -27.12 39.76 44.49
N LYS A 3 -28.33 39.36 44.20
CA LYS A 3 -28.69 38.00 43.69
C LYS A 3 -28.29 37.91 42.22
N PHE A 4 -27.35 37.04 41.89
CA PHE A 4 -27.08 36.61 40.52
C PHE A 4 -28.23 35.75 40.00
N LYS A 5 -28.92 36.20 38.95
CA LYS A 5 -29.89 35.40 38.21
C LYS A 5 -29.12 34.56 37.19
N SER A 6 -29.13 33.24 37.40
CA SER A 6 -28.63 32.26 36.43
C SER A 6 -29.59 32.19 35.24
N HIS A 7 -29.11 32.55 34.03
CA HIS A 7 -29.83 32.32 32.78
C HIS A 7 -29.39 30.97 32.24
N ILE A 8 -30.31 30.00 32.29
CA ILE A 8 -30.15 28.72 31.61
C ILE A 8 -30.42 28.96 30.14
N PHE A 9 -29.40 28.90 29.31
CA PHE A 9 -29.53 28.86 27.85
C PHE A 9 -29.86 27.40 27.45
N LEU A 10 -31.09 27.14 27.05
CA LEU A 10 -31.50 25.86 26.43
C LEU A 10 -31.05 25.91 24.97
N CYS A 11 -29.93 25.30 24.62
CA CYS A 11 -29.59 25.02 23.24
C CYS A 11 -30.44 23.82 22.76
N PHE A 12 -31.35 24.07 21.85
CA PHE A 12 -31.99 23.02 21.04
C PHE A 12 -30.92 22.37 20.15
N PHE A 13 -30.42 21.22 20.54
CA PHE A 13 -29.67 20.37 19.62
C PHE A 13 -30.66 19.73 18.66
N GLY A 14 -30.64 20.20 17.41
CA GLY A 14 -31.22 19.46 16.30
C GLY A 14 -30.63 18.05 16.29
N THR A 15 -31.42 17.06 15.86
CA THR A 15 -31.04 15.67 15.69
C THR A 15 -29.93 15.55 14.62
N GLY A 16 -28.75 16.04 14.93
CA GLY A 16 -27.54 15.79 14.19
C GLY A 16 -27.14 14.32 14.41
N VAL A 17 -27.13 13.56 13.36
CA VAL A 17 -26.55 12.21 13.35
C VAL A 17 -25.15 12.34 13.96
N LEU A 18 -24.96 11.78 15.15
CA LEU A 18 -23.64 11.61 15.75
C LEU A 18 -22.87 10.67 14.81
N THR A 19 -22.11 11.25 13.88
CA THR A 19 -21.15 10.49 13.08
C THR A 19 -20.16 9.87 14.05
N ASN A 20 -20.20 8.56 14.10
CA ASN A 20 -19.35 7.76 14.98
C ASN A 20 -17.87 8.02 14.57
N LEU A 21 -17.16 8.83 15.35
CA LEU A 21 -15.77 9.26 15.10
C LEU A 21 -14.76 8.10 15.02
N ASN A 22 -15.23 6.87 15.20
CA ASN A 22 -14.45 5.63 15.12
C ASN A 22 -14.59 4.86 13.80
N GLN A 23 -15.40 5.33 12.85
CA GLN A 23 -15.48 4.68 11.53
C GLN A 23 -14.20 5.00 10.72
N PRO A 24 -13.64 4.00 10.03
CA PRO A 24 -12.53 4.29 9.13
C PRO A 24 -13.01 5.24 8.03
N ILE A 25 -12.25 6.31 7.82
CA ILE A 25 -12.52 7.33 6.79
C ILE A 25 -12.31 6.76 5.37
N PHE A 26 -12.15 5.44 5.26
CA PHE A 26 -11.96 4.73 3.99
C PHE A 26 -12.64 3.35 4.03
N LYS A 27 -13.22 2.98 2.90
CA LYS A 27 -13.71 1.63 2.62
C LYS A 27 -12.54 0.73 2.20
N ILE A 28 -12.50 -0.49 2.69
CA ILE A 28 -11.52 -1.50 2.27
C ILE A 28 -12.19 -2.48 1.30
N VAL A 29 -11.56 -2.71 0.15
CA VAL A 29 -11.90 -3.78 -0.78
C VAL A 29 -10.79 -4.81 -0.70
N GLU A 30 -11.09 -5.94 -0.06
CA GLU A 30 -10.09 -6.96 0.25
C GLU A 30 -9.96 -8.01 -0.87
N ASP A 31 -8.82 -8.68 -0.90
CA ASP A 31 -8.56 -9.89 -1.69
C ASP A 31 -8.70 -9.75 -3.21
N LEU A 32 -8.44 -8.56 -3.75
CA LEU A 32 -8.43 -8.34 -5.20
C LEU A 32 -7.22 -9.06 -5.83
N SER A 33 -7.49 -10.01 -6.73
CA SER A 33 -6.44 -10.69 -7.48
C SER A 33 -5.87 -9.77 -8.57
N TYR A 34 -4.56 -9.58 -8.57
CA TYR A 34 -3.88 -8.80 -9.62
C TYR A 34 -3.33 -9.69 -10.75
N THR A 35 -3.56 -11.01 -10.66
CA THR A 35 -3.26 -11.97 -11.72
C THR A 35 -4.38 -13.01 -11.81
N ASN A 36 -4.36 -13.82 -12.87
CA ASN A 36 -5.29 -14.96 -13.06
C ASN A 36 -4.66 -16.30 -12.64
N SER A 37 -3.55 -16.29 -11.89
CA SER A 37 -2.79 -17.51 -11.56
C SER A 37 -3.46 -18.41 -10.51
N GLY A 38 -4.45 -17.92 -9.78
CA GLY A 38 -5.03 -18.61 -8.63
C GLY A 38 -4.14 -18.59 -7.36
N ASN A 39 -2.90 -18.09 -7.44
CA ASN A 39 -2.00 -18.03 -6.28
C ASN A 39 -2.54 -17.08 -5.21
N HIS A 40 -2.60 -17.57 -3.98
CA HIS A 40 -3.14 -16.79 -2.83
C HIS A 40 -2.30 -15.53 -2.50
N ARG A 41 -1.03 -15.49 -2.93
CA ARG A 41 -0.12 -14.35 -2.78
C ARG A 41 -0.31 -13.28 -3.86
N HIS A 42 -0.99 -13.58 -4.96
CA HIS A 42 -1.26 -12.62 -6.02
C HIS A 42 -2.52 -11.78 -5.73
N LYS A 43 -2.61 -11.25 -4.51
CA LYS A 43 -3.75 -10.45 -4.04
C LYS A 43 -3.30 -9.14 -3.42
N LEU A 44 -4.21 -8.17 -3.45
CA LEU A 44 -4.03 -6.88 -2.79
C LEU A 44 -5.33 -6.45 -2.11
N ASP A 45 -5.20 -5.51 -1.16
CA ASP A 45 -6.33 -4.79 -0.57
C ASP A 45 -6.27 -3.32 -1.02
N LEU A 46 -7.44 -2.77 -1.38
CA LEU A 46 -7.59 -1.35 -1.70
C LEU A 46 -8.29 -0.61 -0.56
N PHE A 47 -7.84 0.61 -0.30
CA PHE A 47 -8.36 1.52 0.69
C PHE A 47 -8.88 2.76 -0.04
N LEU A 48 -10.20 2.88 -0.15
CA LEU A 48 -10.87 3.93 -0.91
C LEU A 48 -11.42 4.97 0.07
N PRO A 49 -11.03 6.26 -0.02
CA PRO A 49 -11.60 7.30 0.83
C PRO A 49 -13.11 7.35 0.71
N GLU A 50 -13.83 7.50 1.83
CA GLU A 50 -15.29 7.70 1.83
C GLU A 50 -15.63 9.14 1.45
N GLY A 51 -16.89 9.35 0.99
CA GLY A 51 -17.39 10.68 0.60
C GLY A 51 -16.81 11.24 -0.70
N ARG A 52 -16.08 10.43 -1.44
CA ARG A 52 -15.46 10.79 -2.72
C ARG A 52 -16.52 11.06 -3.80
N THR A 53 -16.44 12.24 -4.43
CA THR A 53 -17.09 12.47 -5.71
C THR A 53 -16.17 11.93 -6.82
N LYS A 54 -16.73 11.26 -7.83
CA LYS A 54 -15.98 10.69 -8.98
C LYS A 54 -15.20 11.73 -9.80
N LYS A 55 -15.23 12.99 -9.42
CA LYS A 55 -14.71 14.10 -10.22
C LYS A 55 -13.19 14.27 -10.21
N ASN A 56 -12.49 13.72 -9.22
CA ASN A 56 -11.04 13.87 -9.12
C ASN A 56 -10.39 12.53 -8.79
N ASP A 57 -9.59 12.03 -9.71
CA ASP A 57 -8.71 10.89 -9.45
C ASP A 57 -7.65 11.27 -8.42
N LEU A 58 -7.38 10.37 -7.48
CA LEU A 58 -6.45 10.61 -6.38
C LEU A 58 -5.12 9.90 -6.62
N PRO A 59 -4.01 10.47 -6.16
CA PRO A 59 -2.74 9.75 -6.10
C PRO A 59 -2.89 8.44 -5.31
N LEU A 60 -2.15 7.42 -5.74
CA LEU A 60 -2.11 6.11 -5.12
C LEU A 60 -0.85 5.95 -4.26
N VAL A 61 -1.00 5.41 -3.05
CA VAL A 61 0.11 4.95 -2.21
C VAL A 61 0.00 3.45 -2.01
N VAL A 62 1.00 2.70 -2.48
CA VAL A 62 1.07 1.24 -2.39
C VAL A 62 2.01 0.83 -1.28
N TRP A 63 1.48 0.11 -0.29
CA TRP A 63 2.27 -0.48 0.78
C TRP A 63 2.80 -1.86 0.39
N ILE A 64 4.09 -2.08 0.64
CA ILE A 64 4.79 -3.35 0.43
C ILE A 64 5.33 -3.82 1.78
N HIS A 65 4.88 -4.98 2.24
CA HIS A 65 5.25 -5.51 3.56
C HIS A 65 6.70 -5.97 3.62
N GLY A 66 7.28 -5.91 4.81
CA GLY A 66 8.56 -6.55 5.14
C GLY A 66 8.38 -8.01 5.53
N GLY A 67 9.40 -8.58 6.18
CA GLY A 67 9.41 -9.96 6.65
C GLY A 67 10.51 -10.81 6.03
N ALA A 68 11.65 -10.19 5.72
CA ALA A 68 12.85 -10.83 5.15
C ALA A 68 12.55 -11.68 3.88
N TRP A 69 11.54 -11.30 3.11
CA TRP A 69 10.97 -12.05 1.96
C TRP A 69 10.43 -13.43 2.33
N GLN A 70 10.54 -13.88 3.56
CA GLN A 70 10.15 -15.21 4.10
C GLN A 70 8.79 -15.18 4.79
N SER A 71 8.28 -14.01 5.16
CA SER A 71 7.03 -13.86 5.91
C SER A 71 6.33 -12.54 5.60
N GLY A 72 5.19 -12.32 6.23
CA GLY A 72 4.40 -11.11 6.07
C GLY A 72 3.23 -11.27 5.10
N ASN A 73 2.42 -10.24 5.04
CA ASN A 73 1.22 -10.23 4.20
C ASN A 73 0.65 -8.81 4.04
N LYS A 74 -0.30 -8.65 3.10
CA LYS A 74 -0.98 -7.38 2.80
C LYS A 74 -1.75 -6.76 3.98
N LYS A 75 -2.13 -7.52 5.01
CA LYS A 75 -2.79 -6.98 6.20
C LYS A 75 -1.88 -6.01 6.97
N SER A 76 -0.55 -6.09 6.77
CA SER A 76 0.39 -5.16 7.38
C SER A 76 0.14 -3.70 6.96
N GLY A 77 -0.38 -3.45 5.76
CA GLY A 77 -0.76 -2.10 5.32
C GLY A 77 -1.84 -1.50 6.21
N ARG A 78 -2.90 -2.26 6.52
CA ARG A 78 -3.96 -1.83 7.43
C ARG A 78 -3.49 -1.73 8.88
N ASN A 79 -2.67 -2.67 9.31
CA ASN A 79 -2.23 -2.78 10.70
C ASN A 79 -1.04 -1.85 11.02
N SER A 80 -0.36 -1.32 10.01
CA SER A 80 0.67 -0.29 10.21
C SER A 80 0.01 1.02 10.64
N HIS A 81 0.69 1.78 11.50
CA HIS A 81 0.23 3.14 11.80
C HIS A 81 0.49 4.13 10.66
N ARG A 82 1.26 3.74 9.65
CA ARG A 82 1.79 4.61 8.59
C ARG A 82 0.79 4.85 7.48
N LEU A 83 0.41 3.78 6.75
CA LEU A 83 -0.51 3.90 5.63
C LEU A 83 -1.88 4.48 6.07
N PRO A 84 -2.55 3.95 7.12
CA PRO A 84 -3.81 4.52 7.59
C PRO A 84 -3.73 6.01 7.97
N ARG A 85 -2.59 6.45 8.53
CA ARG A 85 -2.39 7.87 8.87
C ARG A 85 -2.43 8.77 7.64
N VAL A 86 -1.80 8.34 6.55
CA VAL A 86 -1.83 9.07 5.26
C VAL A 86 -3.22 9.04 4.65
N LEU A 87 -3.89 7.88 4.68
CA LEU A 87 -5.22 7.70 4.11
C LEU A 87 -6.31 8.51 4.85
N LYS A 88 -6.17 8.75 6.15
CA LYS A 88 -7.07 9.60 6.94
C LYS A 88 -7.16 11.04 6.43
N THR A 89 -6.21 11.49 5.63
CA THR A 89 -6.28 12.81 4.98
C THR A 89 -7.34 12.89 3.88
N GLY A 90 -7.88 11.76 3.41
CA GLY A 90 -8.84 11.70 2.29
C GLY A 90 -8.25 12.05 0.92
N ARG A 91 -6.94 12.30 0.84
CA ARG A 91 -6.24 12.81 -0.36
C ARG A 91 -5.58 11.73 -1.20
N TYR A 92 -5.63 10.47 -0.78
CA TYR A 92 -4.95 9.34 -1.42
C TYR A 92 -5.86 8.11 -1.46
N VAL A 93 -5.75 7.35 -2.53
CA VAL A 93 -6.13 5.94 -2.54
C VAL A 93 -4.97 5.15 -1.97
N GLY A 94 -5.24 4.14 -1.16
CA GLY A 94 -4.24 3.21 -0.66
C GLY A 94 -4.35 1.85 -1.32
N ALA A 95 -3.23 1.14 -1.40
CA ALA A 95 -3.19 -0.29 -1.67
C ALA A 95 -2.19 -0.97 -0.75
N SER A 96 -2.42 -2.23 -0.42
CA SER A 96 -1.44 -3.07 0.26
C SER A 96 -1.35 -4.39 -0.47
N ILE A 97 -0.16 -4.75 -0.93
CA ILE A 97 0.03 -5.90 -1.80
C ILE A 97 0.65 -7.08 -1.06
N HIS A 98 0.26 -8.29 -1.48
CA HIS A 98 1.02 -9.50 -1.26
C HIS A 98 2.02 -9.71 -2.40
N TYR A 99 3.07 -10.44 -2.13
CA TYR A 99 4.01 -11.03 -3.10
C TYR A 99 4.42 -12.42 -2.62
N ARG A 100 4.84 -13.30 -3.52
CA ARG A 100 5.32 -14.66 -3.19
C ARG A 100 6.59 -14.59 -2.36
N LEU A 101 6.69 -15.47 -1.37
CA LEU A 101 7.81 -15.52 -0.45
C LEU A 101 8.94 -16.41 -0.97
N SER A 102 10.10 -16.36 -0.33
CA SER A 102 11.30 -17.08 -0.76
C SER A 102 11.20 -18.60 -0.57
N ASP A 103 10.32 -19.08 0.30
CA ASP A 103 9.97 -20.49 0.45
C ASP A 103 9.10 -21.03 -0.71
N GLU A 104 8.39 -20.16 -1.39
CA GLU A 104 7.57 -20.52 -2.55
C GLU A 104 8.35 -20.40 -3.88
N VAL A 105 9.14 -19.32 -4.02
CA VAL A 105 9.84 -19.00 -5.27
C VAL A 105 11.11 -18.19 -5.01
N LYS A 106 12.10 -18.35 -5.90
CA LYS A 106 13.35 -17.58 -5.84
C LYS A 106 13.21 -16.21 -6.50
N TRP A 107 14.13 -15.32 -6.17
CA TRP A 107 14.33 -14.07 -6.91
C TRP A 107 14.53 -14.36 -8.42
N PRO A 108 13.93 -13.57 -9.33
CA PRO A 108 13.28 -12.27 -9.15
C PRO A 108 11.74 -12.31 -9.05
N ALA A 109 11.13 -13.42 -8.67
CA ALA A 109 9.67 -13.56 -8.65
C ALA A 109 8.99 -12.48 -7.80
N GLN A 110 9.58 -12.05 -6.69
CA GLN A 110 9.03 -11.03 -5.80
C GLN A 110 8.87 -9.68 -6.50
N ILE A 111 9.84 -9.27 -7.31
CA ILE A 111 9.73 -8.01 -8.07
C ILE A 111 8.74 -8.13 -9.23
N TYR A 112 8.61 -9.30 -9.86
CA TYR A 112 7.59 -9.55 -10.88
C TYR A 112 6.19 -9.40 -10.31
N ASP A 113 5.96 -9.92 -9.09
CA ASP A 113 4.68 -9.80 -8.39
C ASP A 113 4.36 -8.34 -8.08
N CYS A 114 5.32 -7.61 -7.53
CA CYS A 114 5.15 -6.18 -7.25
C CYS A 114 4.83 -5.37 -8.53
N LYS A 115 5.57 -5.61 -9.61
CA LYS A 115 5.32 -4.94 -10.90
C LYS A 115 3.96 -5.31 -11.49
N ALA A 116 3.55 -6.58 -11.42
CA ALA A 116 2.22 -7.01 -11.83
C ALA A 116 1.11 -6.31 -11.04
N ALA A 117 1.29 -6.15 -9.73
CA ALA A 117 0.34 -5.42 -8.88
C ALA A 117 0.25 -3.93 -9.28
N ILE A 118 1.37 -3.25 -9.56
CA ILE A 118 1.38 -1.86 -10.06
C ILE A 118 0.67 -1.75 -11.41
N ARG A 119 0.95 -2.67 -12.35
CA ARG A 119 0.27 -2.70 -13.65
C ARG A 119 -1.23 -2.89 -13.50
N TRP A 120 -1.66 -3.80 -12.63
CA TRP A 120 -3.07 -4.04 -12.35
C TRP A 120 -3.76 -2.81 -11.75
N LEU A 121 -3.13 -2.15 -10.78
CA LEU A 121 -3.63 -0.93 -10.16
C LEU A 121 -3.77 0.21 -11.19
N ARG A 122 -2.78 0.38 -12.05
CA ARG A 122 -2.81 1.38 -13.13
C ARG A 122 -3.87 1.03 -14.19
N GLY A 123 -4.00 -0.23 -14.58
CA GLY A 123 -4.99 -0.68 -15.56
C GLY A 123 -6.44 -0.58 -15.06
N ASN A 124 -6.65 -0.57 -13.74
CA ASN A 124 -7.95 -0.37 -13.11
C ASN A 124 -8.12 1.05 -12.51
N ALA A 125 -7.28 2.00 -12.88
CA ALA A 125 -7.23 3.33 -12.29
C ALA A 125 -8.57 4.06 -12.38
N GLU A 126 -9.20 4.09 -13.54
CA GLU A 126 -10.52 4.69 -13.74
C GLU A 126 -11.60 4.07 -12.84
N LYS A 127 -11.63 2.74 -12.75
CA LYS A 127 -12.60 2.01 -11.93
C LYS A 127 -12.56 2.42 -10.46
N TYR A 128 -11.34 2.65 -9.94
CA TYR A 128 -11.11 2.95 -8.54
C TYR A 128 -10.80 4.42 -8.28
N GLY A 129 -10.81 5.27 -9.34
CA GLY A 129 -10.52 6.69 -9.34
C GLY A 129 -9.13 6.98 -8.81
N ILE A 130 -8.17 6.32 -9.36
CA ILE A 130 -6.75 6.48 -9.14
C ILE A 130 -6.20 7.35 -10.28
N ASP A 131 -5.34 8.31 -9.95
CA ASP A 131 -4.54 9.00 -10.95
C ASP A 131 -3.41 8.06 -11.41
N PRO A 132 -3.45 7.52 -12.64
CA PRO A 132 -2.48 6.53 -13.10
C PRO A 132 -1.07 7.11 -13.26
N LEU A 133 -0.93 8.43 -13.24
CA LEU A 133 0.34 9.15 -13.35
C LEU A 133 0.94 9.51 -11.98
N LYS A 134 0.24 9.19 -10.87
CA LYS A 134 0.67 9.53 -9.51
C LYS A 134 0.61 8.31 -8.60
N ILE A 135 1.55 7.38 -8.79
CA ILE A 135 1.69 6.17 -7.99
C ILE A 135 2.97 6.25 -7.18
N ALA A 136 2.84 6.20 -5.86
CA ALA A 136 3.94 6.08 -4.92
C ALA A 136 3.97 4.67 -4.32
N VAL A 137 5.16 4.13 -4.08
CA VAL A 137 5.35 2.88 -3.36
C VAL A 137 6.04 3.14 -2.02
N TRP A 138 5.63 2.42 -1.01
CA TRP A 138 6.15 2.57 0.35
C TRP A 138 6.35 1.20 0.98
N GLY A 139 7.57 0.89 1.36
CA GLY A 139 7.88 -0.39 1.98
C GLY A 139 8.82 -0.26 3.17
N SER A 140 8.83 -1.29 4.01
CA SER A 140 9.75 -1.39 5.15
C SER A 140 10.53 -2.70 5.09
N SER A 141 11.83 -2.69 5.47
CA SER A 141 12.71 -3.86 5.45
C SER A 141 12.73 -4.51 4.05
N ALA A 142 12.44 -5.80 3.91
CA ALA A 142 12.31 -6.47 2.61
C ALA A 142 11.35 -5.73 1.64
N GLY A 143 10.25 -5.17 2.15
CA GLY A 143 9.34 -4.34 1.36
C GLY A 143 9.97 -3.01 0.93
N GLY A 144 10.85 -2.43 1.75
CA GLY A 144 11.64 -1.25 1.40
C GLY A 144 12.61 -1.52 0.25
N HIS A 145 13.27 -2.70 0.26
CA HIS A 145 14.06 -3.16 -0.87
C HIS A 145 13.21 -3.28 -2.15
N LEU A 146 12.06 -3.96 -2.09
CA LEU A 146 11.18 -4.12 -3.25
C LEU A 146 10.63 -2.78 -3.76
N ALA A 147 10.34 -1.84 -2.86
CA ALA A 147 9.94 -0.48 -3.23
C ALA A 147 11.08 0.24 -3.99
N SER A 148 12.32 0.12 -3.50
CA SER A 148 13.50 0.67 -4.20
C SER A 148 13.70 0.03 -5.56
N MET A 149 13.57 -1.29 -5.65
CA MET A 149 13.67 -2.03 -6.92
C MET A 149 12.61 -1.58 -7.94
N LEU A 150 11.38 -1.32 -7.51
CA LEU A 150 10.35 -0.73 -8.39
C LEU A 150 10.78 0.63 -8.94
N GLY A 151 11.41 1.46 -8.12
CA GLY A 151 11.85 2.79 -8.53
C GLY A 151 12.99 2.79 -9.54
N VAL A 152 13.98 1.88 -9.37
CA VAL A 152 15.21 1.89 -10.18
C VAL A 152 15.19 0.93 -11.36
N SER A 153 14.24 -0.02 -11.42
CA SER A 153 14.22 -1.05 -12.46
C SER A 153 13.15 -0.82 -13.55
N SER A 154 12.61 0.39 -13.66
CA SER A 154 11.52 0.69 -14.61
C SER A 154 11.90 0.48 -16.08
N LEU A 155 13.18 0.61 -16.43
CA LEU A 155 13.71 0.40 -17.80
C LEU A 155 14.34 -0.98 -17.99
N ASN A 156 14.44 -1.79 -16.94
CA ASN A 156 15.04 -3.12 -17.03
C ASN A 156 13.99 -4.14 -17.48
N LYS A 157 14.08 -4.59 -18.72
CA LYS A 157 13.16 -5.56 -19.32
C LYS A 157 13.19 -6.93 -18.64
N GLU A 158 14.33 -7.37 -18.16
CA GLU A 158 14.50 -8.67 -17.48
C GLU A 158 13.75 -8.70 -16.14
N LEU A 159 13.66 -7.55 -15.47
CA LEU A 159 12.94 -7.41 -14.20
C LEU A 159 11.47 -6.98 -14.38
N GLU A 160 10.99 -6.76 -15.61
CA GLU A 160 9.59 -6.38 -15.83
C GLU A 160 8.63 -7.55 -15.62
N GLY A 161 9.00 -8.73 -16.10
CA GLY A 161 8.13 -9.90 -16.07
C GLY A 161 6.86 -9.72 -16.91
N SER A 162 6.16 -10.81 -17.15
CA SER A 162 4.91 -10.84 -17.95
C SER A 162 3.68 -11.26 -17.16
N LEU A 163 3.78 -11.27 -15.82
CA LEU A 163 2.71 -11.77 -14.95
C LEU A 163 1.47 -10.86 -14.99
N GLY A 164 0.28 -11.48 -15.09
CA GLY A 164 -1.02 -10.79 -15.06
C GLY A 164 -1.49 -10.29 -16.44
N SER A 165 -2.74 -9.82 -16.50
CA SER A 165 -3.43 -9.45 -17.74
C SER A 165 -3.03 -8.07 -18.29
N PHE A 166 -2.25 -7.29 -17.55
CA PHE A 166 -1.86 -5.91 -17.90
C PHE A 166 -0.38 -5.80 -18.25
N SER A 167 0.20 -6.81 -18.90
CA SER A 167 1.62 -6.85 -19.26
C SER A 167 2.07 -5.71 -20.20
N ASN A 168 1.14 -5.12 -20.93
CA ASN A 168 1.36 -3.98 -21.82
C ASN A 168 1.27 -2.60 -21.11
N ILE A 169 0.89 -2.58 -19.82
CA ILE A 169 0.81 -1.35 -19.03
C ILE A 169 2.11 -1.15 -18.25
N SER A 170 2.56 0.10 -18.11
CA SER A 170 3.78 0.44 -17.38
C SER A 170 3.69 0.12 -15.89
N SER A 171 4.75 -0.48 -15.33
CA SER A 171 4.95 -0.68 -13.89
C SER A 171 5.70 0.48 -13.21
N THR A 172 6.05 1.55 -13.95
CA THR A 172 6.81 2.70 -13.43
C THR A 172 6.07 3.39 -12.28
N VAL A 173 6.80 3.79 -11.26
CA VAL A 173 6.28 4.55 -10.11
C VAL A 173 6.93 5.92 -10.03
N GLN A 174 6.23 6.92 -9.50
CA GLN A 174 6.67 8.31 -9.46
C GLN A 174 7.36 8.69 -8.15
N ALA A 175 7.14 7.91 -7.09
CA ALA A 175 7.80 8.14 -5.80
C ALA A 175 8.06 6.82 -5.08
N VAL A 176 9.15 6.77 -4.32
CA VAL A 176 9.55 5.64 -3.49
C VAL A 176 9.80 6.12 -2.07
N ILE A 177 9.20 5.45 -1.10
CA ILE A 177 9.49 5.63 0.31
C ILE A 177 10.07 4.31 0.83
N ASN A 178 11.39 4.32 1.03
CA ASN A 178 12.12 3.17 1.56
C ASN A 178 12.36 3.36 3.06
N TYR A 179 11.80 2.47 3.86
CA TYR A 179 12.09 2.38 5.29
C TYR A 179 13.05 1.21 5.54
N TYR A 180 14.31 1.55 5.83
CA TYR A 180 15.39 0.63 6.20
C TYR A 180 15.41 -0.66 5.34
N GLY A 181 15.11 -0.54 4.05
CA GLY A 181 15.27 -1.65 3.11
C GLY A 181 16.76 -1.92 2.85
N PRO A 182 17.18 -3.18 2.91
CA PRO A 182 18.57 -3.54 2.61
C PRO A 182 18.89 -3.19 1.16
N SER A 183 20.08 -2.62 0.94
CA SER A 183 20.54 -2.16 -0.38
C SER A 183 21.94 -2.66 -0.74
N ALA A 184 22.72 -3.08 0.25
CA ALA A 184 24.11 -3.53 0.07
C ALA A 184 24.25 -4.99 0.53
N PHE A 185 23.59 -5.93 -0.19
CA PHE A 185 23.53 -7.34 0.20
C PHE A 185 24.91 -7.98 0.45
N LEU A 186 25.91 -7.67 -0.37
CA LEU A 186 27.27 -8.20 -0.22
C LEU A 186 27.99 -7.70 1.03
N LYS A 187 27.44 -6.72 1.73
CA LYS A 187 27.98 -6.15 2.96
C LYS A 187 27.10 -6.40 4.19
N MET A 188 26.02 -7.19 4.04
CA MET A 188 25.09 -7.40 5.14
C MET A 188 25.71 -8.14 6.31
N ASP A 189 26.70 -9.02 6.04
CA ASP A 189 27.40 -9.79 7.06
C ASP A 189 28.45 -8.96 7.82
N ASP A 190 28.86 -7.81 7.28
CA ASP A 190 29.76 -6.88 7.96
C ASP A 190 29.09 -6.23 9.19
N PHE A 191 27.77 -6.36 9.32
CA PHE A 191 26.98 -5.75 10.39
C PHE A 191 26.24 -6.81 11.19
N PRO A 192 26.36 -6.81 12.53
CA PRO A 192 25.66 -7.76 13.39
C PRO A 192 24.14 -7.70 13.17
N SER A 193 23.53 -8.83 12.85
CA SER A 193 22.08 -8.98 12.67
C SER A 193 21.59 -10.23 13.38
N LYS A 194 20.37 -10.18 13.92
CA LYS A 194 19.66 -11.36 14.45
C LYS A 194 18.96 -12.16 13.35
N ILE A 195 19.00 -11.69 12.11
CA ILE A 195 18.38 -12.32 10.96
C ILE A 195 19.47 -13.07 10.20
N GLU A 196 19.31 -14.37 10.05
CA GLU A 196 20.18 -15.17 9.20
C GLU A 196 19.88 -14.86 7.73
N HIS A 197 20.85 -14.28 7.02
CA HIS A 197 20.68 -13.85 5.63
C HIS A 197 21.08 -14.92 4.61
N HIS A 198 21.74 -16.01 5.04
CA HIS A 198 22.25 -17.07 4.18
C HIS A 198 21.35 -18.31 4.08
N SER A 199 20.23 -18.34 4.78
CA SER A 199 19.33 -19.51 4.85
C SER A 199 18.24 -19.54 3.77
N ALA A 200 18.37 -18.75 2.71
CA ALA A 200 17.36 -18.67 1.63
C ALA A 200 17.91 -19.15 0.29
#